data_5f7b36cdb3f9034ac9a52cfb2579be99
#
_entry.id   5f7b36cdb3f9034ac9a52cfb2579be99
#
_cell.length_a   1.000
_cell.length_b   1.000
_cell.length_c   1.000
_cell.angle_alpha   90.00
_cell.angle_beta   90.00
_cell.angle_gamma   90.00
#
_symmetry.space_group_name_H-M   'P 1'
#
loop_
_entity.id
_entity.type
_entity.pdbx_description
1 polymer ?
#
loop_
_entity_poly.entity_id
_entity_poly.type
_entity_poly.pdbx_seq_one_letter_code
_entity_poly.pdbx_strand_id
1 'polypeptide(L)'
;MKHFLITLLLCASSLHAQNPLKGEWITSSLLRDFKEGYQNLLVLTQREDERGGYATEFKKNDKNQYISYYFAPCGNDCFPSVSGTFQLIAPSYVRLNALTFEQTGDCKHKNEKLHNDTADYYIYKVSNKKIFLVKSTSKNEKEDQEKAKNYLLVTGIKDNVVYKQKTKMKVEAKEIGALPAQVEKYATDILHLKKFKILVYNSLYRTAAWVFAVKDLTTGTITYVIQENYYDAKDKEVAGFFDCTEAEIKKFRQ
;
A
#
# COMPACT_ATOMS: atom_id res chain seq x y z
N MET A 1 64.01 -12.16 20.28
CA MET A 1 62.58 -12.45 20.25
C MET A 1 61.84 -11.16 19.88
N LYS A 2 61.35 -11.09 18.67
CA LYS A 2 60.67 -9.89 18.17
C LYS A 2 59.16 -10.05 18.43
N HIS A 3 58.61 -9.21 19.30
CA HIS A 3 57.18 -9.16 19.53
C HIS A 3 56.50 -8.45 18.34
N PHE A 4 55.77 -9.21 17.55
CA PHE A 4 54.90 -8.69 16.46
C PHE A 4 53.59 -8.24 17.08
N LEU A 5 53.44 -6.95 17.31
CA LEU A 5 52.18 -6.33 17.73
C LEU A 5 51.26 -6.23 16.50
N ILE A 6 50.37 -7.18 16.36
CA ILE A 6 49.28 -7.09 15.35
C ILE A 6 48.23 -6.13 15.92
N THR A 7 48.32 -4.87 15.49
CA THR A 7 47.28 -3.88 15.70
C THR A 7 46.12 -4.20 14.75
N LEU A 8 45.12 -4.93 15.26
CA LEU A 8 43.88 -5.17 14.55
C LEU A 8 43.13 -3.81 14.48
N LEU A 9 43.30 -3.06 13.39
CA LEU A 9 42.46 -1.91 13.07
C LEU A 9 41.07 -2.45 12.77
N LEU A 10 40.21 -2.52 13.78
CA LEU A 10 38.78 -2.59 13.62
C LEU A 10 38.32 -1.29 12.93
N CYS A 11 38.34 -1.28 11.59
CA CYS A 11 37.54 -0.35 10.82
C CYS A 11 36.07 -0.63 11.14
N ALA A 12 35.60 -0.06 12.22
CA ALA A 12 34.19 0.16 12.42
C ALA A 12 33.74 1.09 11.29
N SER A 13 33.51 0.52 10.10
CA SER A 13 32.71 1.17 9.08
C SER A 13 31.36 1.39 9.73
N SER A 14 31.17 2.59 10.27
CA SER A 14 29.87 3.12 10.59
C SER A 14 29.08 3.11 9.27
N LEU A 15 28.41 1.99 9.01
CA LEU A 15 27.35 1.91 8.03
C LEU A 15 26.32 2.94 8.48
N HIS A 16 26.50 4.17 8.02
CA HIS A 16 25.47 5.17 8.08
C HIS A 16 24.34 4.57 7.25
N ALA A 17 23.38 3.95 7.93
CA ALA A 17 22.19 3.43 7.31
C ALA A 17 21.60 4.58 6.50
N GLN A 18 21.79 4.52 5.18
CA GLN A 18 21.23 5.53 4.31
C GLN A 18 19.73 5.55 4.56
N ASN A 19 19.19 6.72 4.86
CA ASN A 19 17.76 6.88 5.01
C ASN A 19 17.08 6.41 3.70
N PRO A 20 16.37 5.26 3.70
CA PRO A 20 15.78 4.71 2.49
C PRO A 20 14.66 5.59 1.92
N LEU A 21 14.14 6.52 2.72
CA LEU A 21 13.04 7.42 2.34
C LEU A 21 13.55 8.75 1.78
N LYS A 22 14.86 9.02 1.81
CA LYS A 22 15.38 10.31 1.33
C LYS A 22 14.99 10.57 -0.11
N GLY A 23 14.43 11.76 -0.37
CA GLY A 23 14.07 12.23 -1.70
C GLY A 23 12.59 12.51 -1.86
N GLU A 24 12.15 12.64 -3.10
CA GLU A 24 10.79 12.94 -3.48
C GLU A 24 10.10 11.70 -4.07
N TRP A 25 8.90 11.43 -3.62
CA TRP A 25 8.13 10.24 -3.94
C TRP A 25 6.71 10.62 -4.35
N ILE A 26 6.20 10.00 -5.40
CA ILE A 26 4.77 10.00 -5.70
C ILE A 26 4.06 9.09 -4.70
N THR A 27 2.95 9.57 -4.17
CA THR A 27 2.11 8.85 -3.21
C THR A 27 0.66 8.78 -3.70
N SER A 28 -0.13 7.86 -3.15
CA SER A 28 -1.55 7.73 -3.49
C SER A 28 -2.44 8.79 -2.81
N SER A 29 -1.94 9.44 -1.76
CA SER A 29 -2.65 10.44 -0.96
C SER A 29 -1.66 11.25 -0.12
N LEU A 30 -2.14 12.28 0.55
CA LEU A 30 -1.38 12.99 1.57
C LEU A 30 -1.04 12.06 2.74
N LEU A 31 0.15 12.24 3.33
CA LEU A 31 0.60 11.50 4.50
C LEU A 31 0.00 12.11 5.78
N ARG A 32 -1.26 11.80 6.05
CA ARG A 32 -2.04 12.22 7.23
C ARG A 32 -3.14 11.20 7.54
N ASP A 33 -3.91 11.46 8.60
CA ASP A 33 -5.02 10.61 9.04
C ASP A 33 -4.58 9.16 9.30
N PHE A 34 -3.39 9.01 9.89
CA PHE A 34 -2.75 7.72 10.10
C PHE A 34 -3.54 6.77 11.00
N LYS A 35 -4.49 7.29 11.80
CA LYS A 35 -5.35 6.47 12.65
C LYS A 35 -6.44 5.75 11.86
N GLU A 36 -6.80 6.27 10.70
CA GLU A 36 -7.84 5.71 9.86
C GLU A 36 -7.36 4.48 9.09
N GLY A 37 -8.28 3.54 8.84
CA GLY A 37 -7.94 2.24 8.27
C GLY A 37 -7.41 2.26 6.84
N TYR A 38 -7.65 3.33 6.07
CA TYR A 38 -7.17 3.45 4.71
C TYR A 38 -5.67 3.79 4.57
N GLN A 39 -5.00 4.14 5.67
CA GLN A 39 -3.55 4.37 5.71
C GLN A 39 -2.76 3.10 6.12
N ASN A 40 -3.31 1.91 5.90
CA ASN A 40 -2.62 0.66 6.22
C ASN A 40 -1.43 0.36 5.29
N LEU A 41 -1.45 0.89 4.08
CA LEU A 41 -0.32 0.88 3.15
C LEU A 41 -0.16 2.24 2.49
N LEU A 42 1.06 2.73 2.47
CA LEU A 42 1.47 3.86 1.65
C LEU A 42 2.45 3.34 0.60
N VAL A 43 2.14 3.60 -0.66
CA VAL A 43 3.03 3.27 -1.77
C VAL A 43 3.80 4.50 -2.16
N LEU A 44 5.11 4.40 -2.07
CA LEU A 44 6.05 5.43 -2.48
C LEU A 44 6.68 4.99 -3.79
N THR A 45 6.48 5.76 -4.87
CA THR A 45 7.15 5.53 -6.15
C THR A 45 8.01 6.74 -6.47
N GLN A 46 9.25 6.52 -6.87
CA GLN A 46 10.15 7.63 -7.21
C GLN A 46 9.53 8.47 -8.32
N ARG A 47 9.53 9.78 -8.14
CA ARG A 47 8.96 10.72 -9.12
C ARG A 47 9.77 10.69 -10.41
N GLU A 48 9.13 10.42 -11.53
CA GLU A 48 9.73 10.35 -12.87
C GLU A 48 9.05 11.30 -13.86
N ASP A 49 7.87 11.80 -13.56
CA ASP A 49 7.11 12.68 -14.45
C ASP A 49 6.46 13.86 -13.70
N GLU A 50 5.98 14.84 -14.48
CA GLU A 50 5.36 16.07 -13.97
C GLU A 50 3.83 16.03 -13.99
N ARG A 51 3.21 14.88 -14.25
CA ARG A 51 1.75 14.74 -14.19
C ARG A 51 1.27 14.98 -12.78
N GLY A 52 0.15 15.68 -12.63
CA GLY A 52 -0.42 16.02 -11.33
C GLY A 52 -0.70 14.80 -10.44
N GLY A 53 -0.80 15.04 -9.14
CA GLY A 53 -1.04 14.01 -8.15
C GLY A 53 -0.53 14.39 -6.77
N TYR A 54 -0.29 13.39 -5.93
CA TYR A 54 0.28 13.61 -4.60
C TYR A 54 1.77 13.25 -4.62
N ALA A 55 2.57 14.06 -3.94
CA ALA A 55 3.99 13.80 -3.72
C ALA A 55 4.35 13.96 -2.25
N THR A 56 5.43 13.33 -1.86
CA THR A 56 6.02 13.50 -0.52
C THR A 56 7.52 13.63 -0.64
N GLU A 57 8.08 14.67 -0.07
CA GLU A 57 9.51 14.88 0.07
C GLU A 57 9.95 14.61 1.50
N PHE A 58 10.89 13.67 1.67
CA PHE A 58 11.54 13.41 2.95
C PHE A 58 12.88 14.11 3.01
N LYS A 59 12.99 15.14 3.85
CA LYS A 59 14.20 15.95 4.05
C LYS A 59 15.00 15.45 5.24
N LYS A 60 16.23 15.06 5.01
CA LYS A 60 17.18 14.80 6.09
C LYS A 60 17.81 16.13 6.50
N ASN A 61 17.08 16.91 7.27
CA ASN A 61 17.60 18.04 8.02
C ASN A 61 17.67 17.66 9.50
N ASP A 62 18.13 18.57 10.35
CA ASP A 62 18.25 18.34 11.82
C ASP A 62 16.95 17.89 12.50
N LYS A 63 15.81 18.07 11.84
CA LYS A 63 14.47 17.73 12.36
C LYS A 63 13.82 16.53 11.67
N ASN A 64 14.46 15.93 10.64
CA ASN A 64 13.87 14.85 9.83
C ASN A 64 12.41 15.17 9.45
N GLN A 65 12.22 16.18 8.62
CA GLN A 65 10.90 16.65 8.21
C GLN A 65 10.46 16.02 6.90
N TYR A 66 9.14 15.86 6.73
CA TYR A 66 8.54 15.58 5.43
C TYR A 66 7.49 16.63 5.09
N ILE A 67 7.29 16.83 3.81
CA ILE A 67 6.18 17.59 3.24
C ILE A 67 5.48 16.69 2.24
N SER A 68 4.18 16.46 2.45
CA SER A 68 3.31 15.74 1.51
C SER A 68 2.33 16.73 0.93
N TYR A 69 2.20 16.78 -0.40
CA TYR A 69 1.44 17.82 -1.06
C TYR A 69 0.79 17.31 -2.35
N TYR A 70 -0.30 17.95 -2.74
CA TYR A 70 -0.90 17.80 -4.07
C TYR A 70 -0.26 18.80 -5.02
N PHE A 71 -0.03 18.37 -6.25
CA PHE A 71 0.44 19.22 -7.34
C PHE A 71 -0.34 18.93 -8.62
N ALA A 72 -0.61 19.96 -9.40
CA ALA A 72 -1.28 19.87 -10.69
C ALA A 72 -0.60 20.82 -11.68
N PRO A 73 -0.61 20.49 -12.99
CA PRO A 73 -0.06 21.36 -14.02
C PRO A 73 -0.88 22.63 -14.24
N CYS A 74 -2.18 22.61 -13.89
CA CYS A 74 -3.08 23.75 -13.99
C CYS A 74 -3.22 24.44 -12.63
N GLY A 75 -3.10 25.79 -12.60
CA GLY A 75 -3.15 26.57 -11.38
C GLY A 75 -4.55 26.68 -10.72
N ASN A 76 -5.61 26.18 -11.35
CA ASN A 76 -7.00 26.30 -10.91
C ASN A 76 -7.45 25.09 -10.09
N ASP A 77 -6.63 24.70 -9.11
CA ASP A 77 -6.92 23.56 -8.23
C ASP A 77 -6.77 23.92 -6.77
N CYS A 78 -7.27 23.04 -5.90
CA CYS A 78 -6.95 23.08 -4.49
C CYS A 78 -5.62 22.40 -4.26
N PHE A 79 -4.71 23.07 -3.58
CA PHE A 79 -3.37 22.56 -3.26
C PHE A 79 -3.25 22.24 -1.78
N PRO A 80 -3.76 21.08 -1.34
CA PRO A 80 -3.58 20.64 0.04
C PRO A 80 -2.16 20.14 0.27
N SER A 81 -1.61 20.46 1.43
CA SER A 81 -0.31 19.98 1.90
C SER A 81 -0.33 19.58 3.36
N VAL A 82 0.60 18.72 3.74
CA VAL A 82 0.82 18.29 5.12
C VAL A 82 2.30 18.40 5.43
N SER A 83 2.62 19.08 6.52
CA SER A 83 3.99 19.06 7.08
C SER A 83 4.03 18.13 8.28
N GLY A 84 5.11 17.38 8.39
CA GLY A 84 5.29 16.46 9.49
C GLY A 84 6.75 16.11 9.76
N THR A 85 6.96 15.26 10.75
CA THR A 85 8.27 14.71 11.07
C THR A 85 8.29 13.20 10.87
N PHE A 86 9.45 12.65 10.60
CA PHE A 86 9.66 11.20 10.56
C PHE A 86 10.88 10.81 11.40
N GLN A 87 10.83 9.60 11.93
CA GLN A 87 11.93 9.04 12.70
C GLN A 87 12.14 7.58 12.31
N LEU A 88 13.35 7.22 11.91
CA LEU A 88 13.72 5.81 11.79
C LEU A 88 13.86 5.26 13.21
N ILE A 89 12.93 4.43 13.64
CA ILE A 89 12.88 3.85 15.00
C ILE A 89 13.58 2.49 15.07
N ALA A 90 13.81 1.87 13.92
CA ALA A 90 14.65 0.70 13.71
C ALA A 90 15.10 0.68 12.24
N PRO A 91 16.03 -0.17 11.81
CA PRO A 91 16.48 -0.23 10.42
C PRO A 91 15.36 -0.39 9.39
N SER A 92 14.32 -1.15 9.76
CA SER A 92 13.18 -1.47 8.89
C SER A 92 11.90 -0.72 9.28
N TYR A 93 11.95 0.24 10.22
CA TYR A 93 10.74 0.94 10.69
C TYR A 93 10.89 2.44 10.72
N VAL A 94 9.83 3.11 10.30
CA VAL A 94 9.70 4.57 10.39
C VAL A 94 8.44 4.95 11.16
N ARG A 95 8.56 5.93 12.04
CA ARG A 95 7.44 6.65 12.62
C ARG A 95 7.18 7.89 11.81
N LEU A 96 5.94 8.08 11.37
CA LEU A 96 5.46 9.30 10.75
C LEU A 96 4.57 10.04 11.75
N ASN A 97 4.70 11.37 11.81
CA ASN A 97 3.88 12.24 12.64
C ASN A 97 3.49 13.46 11.83
N ALA A 98 2.21 13.56 11.46
CA ALA A 98 1.66 14.71 10.76
C ALA A 98 1.39 15.84 11.78
N LEU A 99 1.85 17.05 11.48
CA LEU A 99 1.81 18.19 12.39
C LEU A 99 0.84 19.29 11.94
N THR A 100 0.86 19.62 10.65
CA THR A 100 0.02 20.69 10.11
C THR A 100 -0.57 20.26 8.77
N PHE A 101 -1.79 20.67 8.53
CA PHE A 101 -2.46 20.60 7.23
C PHE A 101 -2.73 22.01 6.73
N GLU A 102 -2.38 22.28 5.50
CA GLU A 102 -2.65 23.54 4.82
C GLU A 102 -3.33 23.26 3.48
N GLN A 103 -4.28 24.11 3.12
CA GLN A 103 -4.98 24.06 1.84
C GLN A 103 -5.04 25.46 1.24
N THR A 104 -4.58 25.60 0.01
CA THR A 104 -4.51 26.86 -0.75
C THR A 104 -5.05 26.65 -2.18
N GLY A 105 -5.03 27.68 -3.02
CA GLY A 105 -5.53 27.63 -4.40
C GLY A 105 -6.99 28.05 -4.52
N ASP A 106 -7.71 27.52 -5.49
CA ASP A 106 -9.12 27.90 -5.80
C ASP A 106 -10.16 27.32 -4.83
N CYS A 107 -9.76 27.05 -3.62
CA CYS A 107 -10.62 26.55 -2.57
C CYS A 107 -10.50 27.40 -1.31
N LYS A 108 -11.41 27.16 -0.37
CA LYS A 108 -11.36 27.85 0.93
C LYS A 108 -10.01 27.56 1.60
N HIS A 109 -9.25 28.62 1.87
CA HIS A 109 -8.00 28.51 2.62
C HIS A 109 -8.24 27.85 3.97
N LYS A 110 -7.46 26.85 4.30
CA LYS A 110 -7.51 26.12 5.57
C LYS A 110 -6.09 25.94 6.10
N ASN A 111 -5.92 26.21 7.38
CA ASN A 111 -4.69 25.89 8.11
C ASN A 111 -5.09 25.24 9.44
N GLU A 112 -4.62 24.03 9.68
CA GLU A 112 -5.02 23.21 10.81
C GLU A 112 -3.82 22.55 11.46
N LYS A 113 -3.69 22.65 12.78
CA LYS A 113 -2.74 21.84 13.54
C LYS A 113 -3.31 20.46 13.76
N LEU A 114 -2.56 19.45 13.37
CA LEU A 114 -2.93 18.04 13.57
C LEU A 114 -2.40 17.58 14.93
N HIS A 115 -3.25 16.89 15.68
CA HIS A 115 -2.90 16.42 17.02
C HIS A 115 -2.89 14.90 17.07
N ASN A 116 -1.78 14.32 17.55
CA ASN A 116 -1.63 12.88 17.72
C ASN A 116 -1.84 12.04 16.43
N ASP A 117 -1.59 12.61 15.27
CA ASP A 117 -1.69 11.92 14.00
C ASP A 117 -0.35 11.24 13.69
N THR A 118 -0.12 10.11 14.36
CA THR A 118 1.15 9.37 14.34
C THR A 118 0.90 7.90 14.08
N ALA A 119 1.74 7.28 13.25
CA ALA A 119 1.79 5.83 13.08
C ALA A 119 3.21 5.32 12.78
N ASP A 120 3.42 4.06 13.12
CA ASP A 120 4.64 3.32 12.80
C ASP A 120 4.41 2.47 11.54
N TYR A 121 5.41 2.45 10.66
CA TYR A 121 5.36 1.74 9.39
C TYR A 121 6.61 0.87 9.23
N TYR A 122 6.39 -0.35 8.75
CA TYR A 122 7.44 -1.21 8.24
C TYR A 122 7.84 -0.77 6.83
N ILE A 123 9.12 -0.63 6.57
CA ILE A 123 9.69 -0.22 5.29
C ILE A 123 9.99 -1.47 4.47
N TYR A 124 9.20 -1.73 3.45
CA TYR A 124 9.41 -2.82 2.51
C TYR A 124 9.87 -2.31 1.16
N LYS A 125 11.13 -2.57 0.82
CA LYS A 125 11.72 -2.14 -0.45
C LYS A 125 11.34 -3.11 -1.56
N VAL A 126 10.43 -2.68 -2.45
CA VAL A 126 10.02 -3.47 -3.62
C VAL A 126 11.09 -3.36 -4.72
N SER A 127 11.64 -2.16 -4.93
CA SER A 127 12.72 -1.88 -5.87
C SER A 127 13.47 -0.62 -5.46
N ASN A 128 14.47 -0.21 -6.23
CA ASN A 128 15.15 1.08 -6.01
C ASN A 128 14.21 2.29 -6.18
N LYS A 129 13.10 2.12 -6.92
CA LYS A 129 12.14 3.17 -7.28
C LYS A 129 10.78 2.99 -6.60
N LYS A 130 10.57 1.94 -5.81
CA LYS A 130 9.28 1.65 -5.17
C LYS A 130 9.45 1.09 -3.77
N ILE A 131 8.79 1.72 -2.81
CA ILE A 131 8.78 1.35 -1.41
C ILE A 131 7.33 1.22 -0.93
N PHE A 132 7.06 0.19 -0.15
CA PHE A 132 5.84 0.07 0.62
C PHE A 132 6.13 0.47 2.06
N LEU A 133 5.31 1.37 2.62
CA LEU A 133 5.24 1.60 4.06
C LEU A 133 3.99 0.89 4.56
N VAL A 134 4.19 -0.21 5.27
CA VAL A 134 3.11 -1.05 5.80
C VAL A 134 2.89 -0.69 7.26
N LYS A 135 1.68 -0.26 7.61
CA LYS A 135 1.35 0.12 8.98
C LYS A 135 1.57 -1.06 9.93
N SER A 136 2.35 -0.79 10.98
CA SER A 136 2.72 -1.79 11.98
C SER A 136 2.17 -1.40 13.34
N THR A 137 1.49 -2.33 14.00
CA THR A 137 1.01 -2.17 15.38
C THR A 137 1.88 -2.92 16.39
N SER A 138 2.44 -4.05 15.97
CA SER A 138 3.23 -4.95 16.85
C SER A 138 4.75 -4.80 16.68
N LYS A 139 5.20 -4.17 15.57
CA LYS A 139 6.61 -4.13 15.13
C LYS A 139 7.23 -5.53 15.02
N ASN A 140 6.40 -6.49 14.63
CA ASN A 140 6.84 -7.84 14.32
C ASN A 140 7.25 -7.89 12.84
N GLU A 141 8.55 -7.88 12.58
CA GLU A 141 9.10 -7.81 11.23
C GLU A 141 8.62 -8.94 10.32
N LYS A 142 8.49 -10.16 10.86
CA LYS A 142 8.01 -11.30 10.10
C LYS A 142 6.55 -11.11 9.64
N GLU A 143 5.68 -10.65 10.54
CA GLU A 143 4.28 -10.38 10.23
C GLU A 143 4.14 -9.22 9.24
N ASP A 144 4.90 -8.14 9.44
CA ASP A 144 4.83 -6.97 8.60
C ASP A 144 5.41 -7.23 7.20
N GLN A 145 6.44 -8.09 7.10
CA GLN A 145 6.97 -8.57 5.83
C GLN A 145 5.94 -9.42 5.08
N GLU A 146 5.22 -10.32 5.76
CA GLU A 146 4.15 -11.10 5.13
C GLU A 146 2.99 -10.20 4.66
N LYS A 147 2.61 -9.19 5.45
CA LYS A 147 1.64 -8.17 4.99
C LYS A 147 2.15 -7.46 3.73
N ALA A 148 3.41 -7.03 3.70
CA ALA A 148 4.00 -6.37 2.54
C ALA A 148 3.97 -7.26 1.29
N LYS A 149 4.31 -8.54 1.40
CA LYS A 149 4.22 -9.50 0.31
C LYS A 149 2.78 -9.71 -0.17
N ASN A 150 1.82 -9.77 0.76
CA ASN A 150 0.41 -9.86 0.40
C ASN A 150 -0.04 -8.61 -0.36
N TYR A 151 0.41 -7.45 0.04
CA TYR A 151 0.14 -6.20 -0.68
C TYR A 151 0.77 -6.16 -2.07
N LEU A 152 2.00 -6.63 -2.20
CA LEU A 152 2.65 -6.74 -3.49
C LEU A 152 1.87 -7.67 -4.43
N LEU A 153 1.38 -8.79 -3.90
CA LEU A 153 0.53 -9.73 -4.63
C LEU A 153 -0.77 -9.07 -5.08
N VAL A 154 -1.49 -8.41 -4.17
CA VAL A 154 -2.75 -7.73 -4.47
C VAL A 154 -2.57 -6.63 -5.53
N THR A 155 -1.55 -5.80 -5.39
CA THR A 155 -1.25 -4.76 -6.40
C THR A 155 -0.86 -5.37 -7.74
N GLY A 156 -0.06 -6.44 -7.74
CA GLY A 156 0.32 -7.15 -8.96
C GLY A 156 -0.88 -7.79 -9.68
N ILE A 157 -1.80 -8.40 -8.96
CA ILE A 157 -3.04 -8.93 -9.51
C ILE A 157 -3.85 -7.79 -10.14
N LYS A 158 -4.07 -6.71 -9.39
CA LYS A 158 -4.82 -5.55 -9.85
C LYS A 158 -4.23 -4.96 -11.12
N ASP A 159 -2.95 -4.66 -11.12
CA ASP A 159 -2.29 -3.95 -12.21
C ASP A 159 -2.13 -4.81 -13.48
N ASN A 160 -2.21 -6.15 -13.38
CA ASN A 160 -1.89 -7.04 -14.50
C ASN A 160 -3.00 -8.02 -14.88
N VAL A 161 -3.92 -8.33 -13.98
CA VAL A 161 -4.92 -9.38 -14.17
C VAL A 161 -6.32 -8.80 -14.38
N VAL A 162 -6.72 -7.81 -13.58
CA VAL A 162 -8.08 -7.22 -13.58
C VAL A 162 -8.53 -6.83 -14.99
N TYR A 163 -7.68 -6.18 -15.75
CA TYR A 163 -8.03 -5.69 -17.10
C TYR A 163 -8.06 -6.77 -18.19
N LYS A 164 -7.67 -8.02 -17.89
CA LYS A 164 -7.57 -9.10 -18.87
C LYS A 164 -8.61 -10.20 -18.71
N GLN A 165 -9.31 -10.22 -17.60
CA GLN A 165 -10.23 -11.30 -17.25
C GLN A 165 -11.69 -10.94 -17.55
N LYS A 166 -12.46 -11.91 -18.02
CA LYS A 166 -13.91 -11.76 -18.17
C LYS A 166 -14.59 -12.00 -16.82
N THR A 167 -15.50 -11.11 -16.45
CA THR A 167 -16.37 -11.30 -15.29
C THR A 167 -17.17 -12.61 -15.41
N LYS A 168 -17.03 -13.48 -14.40
CA LYS A 168 -17.71 -14.78 -14.34
C LYS A 168 -19.01 -14.70 -13.53
N MET A 169 -19.11 -13.80 -12.56
CA MET A 169 -20.30 -13.54 -11.78
C MET A 169 -20.50 -12.03 -11.60
N LYS A 170 -21.73 -11.56 -11.68
CA LYS A 170 -22.11 -10.16 -11.44
C LYS A 170 -23.14 -10.08 -10.32
N VAL A 171 -23.01 -9.06 -9.49
CA VAL A 171 -23.91 -8.76 -8.38
C VAL A 171 -24.22 -7.26 -8.40
N GLU A 172 -25.46 -6.86 -8.10
CA GLU A 172 -25.78 -5.43 -7.99
C GLU A 172 -25.02 -4.79 -6.82
N ALA A 173 -24.58 -3.54 -7.00
CA ALA A 173 -23.73 -2.85 -6.02
C ALA A 173 -24.35 -2.76 -4.62
N LYS A 174 -25.69 -2.62 -4.54
CA LYS A 174 -26.43 -2.62 -3.27
C LYS A 174 -26.30 -3.91 -2.45
N GLU A 175 -25.88 -5.02 -3.08
CA GLU A 175 -25.71 -6.34 -2.44
C GLU A 175 -24.25 -6.57 -1.97
N ILE A 176 -23.34 -5.61 -2.22
CA ILE A 176 -21.90 -5.72 -1.93
C ILE A 176 -21.63 -5.74 -0.41
N GLY A 177 -22.52 -5.21 0.42
CA GLY A 177 -22.35 -5.19 1.88
C GLY A 177 -22.09 -6.56 2.54
N ALA A 178 -22.28 -7.67 1.81
CA ALA A 178 -22.02 -9.05 2.24
C ALA A 178 -20.91 -9.71 1.42
N LEU A 179 -19.79 -9.03 1.18
CA LEU A 179 -18.67 -9.53 0.35
C LEU A 179 -18.23 -10.97 0.67
N PRO A 180 -18.05 -11.39 1.93
CA PRO A 180 -17.73 -12.79 2.23
C PRO A 180 -18.75 -13.78 1.68
N ALA A 181 -20.05 -13.51 1.83
CA ALA A 181 -21.12 -14.38 1.33
C ALA A 181 -21.12 -14.47 -0.20
N GLN A 182 -20.80 -13.39 -0.90
CA GLN A 182 -20.69 -13.40 -2.37
C GLN A 182 -19.46 -14.22 -2.83
N VAL A 183 -18.36 -14.17 -2.09
CA VAL A 183 -17.18 -15.01 -2.38
C VAL A 183 -17.47 -16.49 -2.08
N GLU A 184 -18.22 -16.79 -1.02
CA GLU A 184 -18.71 -18.15 -0.74
C GLU A 184 -19.56 -18.68 -1.88
N LYS A 185 -20.53 -17.86 -2.35
CA LYS A 185 -21.34 -18.20 -3.51
C LYS A 185 -20.48 -18.43 -4.75
N TYR A 186 -19.48 -17.59 -5.00
CA TYR A 186 -18.55 -17.77 -6.12
C TYR A 186 -17.77 -19.10 -5.98
N ALA A 187 -17.27 -19.41 -4.80
CA ALA A 187 -16.54 -20.64 -4.53
C ALA A 187 -17.40 -21.89 -4.78
N THR A 188 -18.68 -21.83 -4.39
CA THR A 188 -19.63 -22.94 -4.57
C THR A 188 -20.10 -23.06 -6.01
N ASP A 189 -20.59 -21.98 -6.61
CA ASP A 189 -21.32 -22.00 -7.89
C ASP A 189 -20.39 -21.97 -9.10
N ILE A 190 -19.24 -21.28 -9.00
CA ILE A 190 -18.32 -21.10 -10.13
C ILE A 190 -17.09 -22.00 -10.01
N LEU A 191 -16.50 -22.09 -8.80
CA LEU A 191 -15.32 -22.95 -8.58
C LEU A 191 -15.70 -24.40 -8.22
N HIS A 192 -17.00 -24.66 -7.96
CA HIS A 192 -17.56 -25.99 -7.60
C HIS A 192 -16.89 -26.62 -6.37
N LEU A 193 -16.45 -25.79 -5.41
CA LEU A 193 -15.79 -26.26 -4.21
C LEU A 193 -16.79 -26.71 -3.14
N LYS A 194 -16.56 -27.89 -2.55
CA LYS A 194 -17.41 -28.44 -1.46
C LYS A 194 -16.87 -28.09 -0.07
N LYS A 195 -15.55 -27.96 0.06
CA LYS A 195 -14.86 -27.62 1.33
C LYS A 195 -13.77 -26.61 1.05
N PHE A 196 -13.89 -25.43 1.59
CA PHE A 196 -12.94 -24.36 1.36
C PHE A 196 -12.80 -23.43 2.56
N LYS A 197 -11.73 -22.63 2.56
CA LYS A 197 -11.49 -21.54 3.50
C LYS A 197 -11.20 -20.27 2.73
N ILE A 198 -11.85 -19.19 3.10
CA ILE A 198 -11.62 -17.86 2.53
C ILE A 198 -10.64 -17.09 3.41
N LEU A 199 -9.60 -16.55 2.79
CA LEU A 199 -8.68 -15.59 3.38
C LEU A 199 -8.91 -14.25 2.67
N VAL A 200 -9.19 -13.22 3.44
CA VAL A 200 -9.44 -11.88 2.91
C VAL A 200 -8.12 -11.15 2.75
N TYR A 201 -7.83 -10.68 1.54
CA TYR A 201 -6.79 -9.72 1.27
C TYR A 201 -7.44 -8.38 0.99
N ASN A 202 -7.36 -7.47 1.92
CA ASN A 202 -7.92 -6.14 1.72
C ASN A 202 -7.20 -5.41 0.60
N SER A 203 -7.97 -4.85 -0.33
CA SER A 203 -7.44 -3.84 -1.23
C SER A 203 -7.09 -2.60 -0.43
N LEU A 204 -5.89 -2.08 -0.65
CA LEU A 204 -5.33 -0.97 0.11
C LEU A 204 -5.63 0.39 -0.45
N TYR A 205 -6.18 0.40 -1.62
CA TYR A 205 -6.55 1.62 -2.29
C TYR A 205 -8.05 1.86 -2.14
N ARG A 206 -8.46 3.11 -2.17
CA ARG A 206 -9.84 3.54 -2.44
C ARG A 206 -10.37 2.99 -3.78
N THR A 207 -9.81 1.92 -4.26
CA THR A 207 -10.21 1.29 -5.48
C THR A 207 -11.21 0.21 -5.17
N ALA A 208 -12.21 0.18 -5.96
CA ALA A 208 -13.34 -0.71 -5.94
C ALA A 208 -13.01 -2.21 -6.11
N ALA A 209 -11.74 -2.63 -5.96
CA ALA A 209 -11.32 -4.01 -6.13
C ALA A 209 -10.88 -4.67 -4.82
N TRP A 210 -11.41 -5.86 -4.55
CA TRP A 210 -11.05 -6.71 -3.43
C TRP A 210 -10.44 -8.01 -3.93
N VAL A 211 -9.48 -8.55 -3.20
CA VAL A 211 -8.87 -9.84 -3.50
C VAL A 211 -9.08 -10.78 -2.33
N PHE A 212 -9.54 -11.99 -2.63
CA PHE A 212 -9.76 -13.07 -1.69
C PHE A 212 -8.96 -14.28 -2.13
N ALA A 213 -8.31 -14.99 -1.21
CA ALA A 213 -7.76 -16.30 -1.50
C ALA A 213 -8.76 -17.36 -1.01
N VAL A 214 -9.22 -18.19 -1.92
CA VAL A 214 -10.08 -19.34 -1.64
C VAL A 214 -9.22 -20.58 -1.68
N LYS A 215 -9.01 -21.21 -0.52
CA LYS A 215 -8.25 -22.46 -0.40
C LYS A 215 -9.21 -23.62 -0.42
N ASP A 216 -9.14 -24.48 -1.42
CA ASP A 216 -9.79 -25.79 -1.42
C ASP A 216 -9.15 -26.68 -0.36
N LEU A 217 -9.92 -27.14 0.61
CA LEU A 217 -9.45 -27.98 1.71
C LEU A 217 -9.27 -29.44 1.29
N THR A 218 -9.75 -29.83 0.11
CA THR A 218 -9.62 -31.19 -0.43
C THR A 218 -8.28 -31.35 -1.17
N THR A 219 -7.93 -30.37 -2.01
CA THR A 219 -6.73 -30.42 -2.85
C THR A 219 -5.58 -29.56 -2.32
N GLY A 220 -5.88 -28.64 -1.40
CA GLY A 220 -4.93 -27.63 -0.92
C GLY A 220 -4.69 -26.48 -1.91
N THR A 221 -5.32 -26.51 -3.09
CA THR A 221 -5.17 -25.50 -4.14
C THR A 221 -5.71 -24.15 -3.68
N ILE A 222 -5.01 -23.08 -4.04
CA ILE A 222 -5.44 -21.70 -3.79
C ILE A 222 -5.86 -21.06 -5.12
N THR A 223 -7.08 -20.53 -5.14
CA THR A 223 -7.61 -19.69 -6.21
C THR A 223 -7.84 -18.29 -5.67
N TYR A 224 -7.40 -17.28 -6.39
CA TYR A 224 -7.65 -15.89 -6.02
C TYR A 224 -8.90 -15.39 -6.71
N VAL A 225 -9.89 -15.00 -5.92
CA VAL A 225 -11.14 -14.39 -6.41
C VAL A 225 -11.02 -12.89 -6.26
N ILE A 226 -11.23 -12.17 -7.34
CA ILE A 226 -11.14 -10.73 -7.40
C ILE A 226 -12.55 -10.18 -7.62
N GLN A 227 -12.92 -9.21 -6.82
CA GLN A 227 -14.15 -8.43 -7.00
C GLN A 227 -13.78 -7.00 -7.40
N GLU A 228 -14.42 -6.50 -8.44
CA GLU A 228 -14.25 -5.12 -8.91
C GLU A 228 -15.62 -4.49 -9.17
N ASN A 229 -15.78 -3.24 -8.72
CA ASN A 229 -16.97 -2.45 -9.06
C ASN A 229 -16.73 -1.72 -10.38
N TYR A 230 -17.75 -1.74 -11.24
CA TYR A 230 -17.75 -0.97 -12.46
C TYR A 230 -19.21 -0.60 -12.84
N TYR A 231 -19.36 0.32 -13.76
CA TYR A 231 -20.66 0.64 -14.36
C TYR A 231 -20.91 -0.25 -15.57
N ASP A 232 -22.06 -0.91 -15.60
CA ASP A 232 -22.47 -1.73 -16.75
C ASP A 232 -22.98 -0.86 -17.93
N ALA A 233 -23.34 -1.50 -19.04
CA ALA A 233 -23.84 -0.81 -20.23
C ALA A 233 -25.17 -0.04 -20.00
N LYS A 234 -25.79 -0.15 -18.83
CA LYS A 234 -27.01 0.56 -18.42
C LYS A 234 -26.73 1.61 -17.34
N ASP A 235 -25.46 2.00 -17.16
CA ASP A 235 -24.99 2.92 -16.11
C ASP A 235 -25.38 2.49 -14.68
N LYS A 236 -25.53 1.18 -14.46
CA LYS A 236 -25.72 0.63 -13.13
C LYS A 236 -24.39 0.19 -12.54
N GLU A 237 -24.12 0.60 -11.30
CA GLU A 237 -22.98 0.10 -10.55
C GLU A 237 -23.17 -1.37 -10.21
N VAL A 238 -22.24 -2.20 -10.63
CA VAL A 238 -22.22 -3.65 -10.41
C VAL A 238 -20.88 -4.11 -9.86
N ALA A 239 -20.89 -5.16 -9.06
CA ALA A 239 -19.70 -5.88 -8.66
C ALA A 239 -19.47 -7.05 -9.61
N GLY A 240 -18.36 -7.06 -10.30
CA GLY A 240 -17.90 -8.18 -11.11
C GLY A 240 -16.93 -9.05 -10.33
N PHE A 241 -17.09 -10.38 -10.45
CA PHE A 241 -16.18 -11.35 -9.86
C PHE A 241 -15.49 -12.16 -10.95
N PHE A 242 -14.21 -12.38 -10.79
CA PHE A 242 -13.38 -13.24 -11.62
C PHE A 242 -12.29 -13.88 -10.76
N ASP A 243 -11.59 -14.87 -11.31
CA ASP A 243 -10.56 -15.60 -10.58
C ASP A 243 -9.28 -15.75 -11.39
N CYS A 244 -8.18 -15.99 -10.68
CA CYS A 244 -6.92 -16.43 -11.22
C CYS A 244 -6.28 -17.46 -10.29
N THR A 245 -5.49 -18.35 -10.88
CA THR A 245 -4.79 -19.38 -10.15
C THR A 245 -3.49 -18.86 -9.54
N GLU A 246 -2.97 -19.58 -8.56
CA GLU A 246 -1.65 -19.27 -7.98
C GLU A 246 -0.53 -19.30 -9.03
N ALA A 247 -0.63 -20.17 -10.02
CA ALA A 247 0.35 -20.26 -11.11
C ALA A 247 0.38 -18.98 -11.97
N GLU A 248 -0.81 -18.42 -12.28
CA GLU A 248 -0.93 -17.17 -13.07
C GLU A 248 -0.33 -15.95 -12.37
N ILE A 249 -0.34 -15.95 -11.04
CA ILE A 249 0.16 -14.82 -10.24
C ILE A 249 1.55 -15.05 -9.64
N LYS A 250 2.14 -16.22 -9.82
CA LYS A 250 3.47 -16.58 -9.26
C LYS A 250 4.54 -15.52 -9.55
N LYS A 251 4.50 -14.92 -10.75
CA LYS A 251 5.42 -13.86 -11.18
C LYS A 251 5.31 -12.56 -10.37
N PHE A 252 4.24 -12.36 -9.60
CA PHE A 252 4.04 -11.17 -8.77
C PHE A 252 4.49 -11.38 -7.31
N ARG A 253 4.97 -12.57 -6.97
CA ARG A 253 5.48 -12.93 -5.64
C ARG A 253 7.00 -12.86 -5.52
N GLN A 254 7.68 -12.64 -6.63
CA GLN A 254 9.15 -12.61 -6.67
C GLN A 254 9.64 -11.13 -6.45
#